data_8dc965392acdc65c621ddf4c7f84749a
#
_entry.id   8dc965392acdc65c621ddf4c7f84749a
#
_cell.length_a   1.000
_cell.length_b   1.000
_cell.length_c   1.000
_cell.angle_alpha   90.00
_cell.angle_beta   90.00
_cell.angle_gamma   90.00
#
_symmetry.space_group_name_H-M   'P 1'
#
loop_
_entity.id
_entity.type
_entity.pdbx_description
1 polymer ?
#
loop_
_entity_poly.entity_id
_entity_poly.type
_entity_poly.pdbx_seq_one_letter_code
_entity_poly.pdbx_strand_id
1 'polypeptide(L)' 'MESNETLQHIRRSLHELAQPLAAVTGIVDLLLLEQEAETPLYQDIQLINERLEKVLEILAHIRDITRGAT' A
#
# COMPACT_ATOMS: atom_id res chain seq x y z
N MET A 1 -9.79 25.88 9.90
CA MET A 1 -10.84 25.12 10.55
C MET A 1 -11.31 23.97 9.71
N GLU A 2 -12.14 24.26 8.70
CA GLU A 2 -12.60 23.16 7.83
C GLU A 2 -11.46 22.44 7.14
N SER A 3 -10.41 23.17 6.74
CA SER A 3 -9.26 22.56 6.08
C SER A 3 -8.51 21.60 7.01
N ASN A 4 -8.42 21.93 8.30
CA ASN A 4 -7.78 21.03 9.27
C ASN A 4 -8.59 19.75 9.48
N GLU A 5 -9.89 19.88 9.57
CA GLU A 5 -10.76 18.71 9.71
C GLU A 5 -10.69 17.84 8.47
N THR A 6 -10.67 18.45 7.30
CA THR A 6 -10.55 17.74 6.04
C THR A 6 -9.21 17.00 5.97
N LEU A 7 -8.12 17.66 6.32
CA LEU A 7 -6.79 17.03 6.31
C LEU A 7 -6.72 15.88 7.29
N GLN A 8 -7.26 16.04 8.49
CA GLN A 8 -7.28 14.96 9.47
C GLN A 8 -8.10 13.77 8.97
N HIS A 9 -9.20 14.04 8.30
CA HIS A 9 -10.04 12.99 7.73
C HIS A 9 -9.30 12.22 6.63
N ILE A 10 -8.60 12.95 5.75
CA ILE A 10 -7.80 12.32 4.70
C ILE A 10 -6.70 11.47 5.31
N ARG A 11 -5.99 11.98 6.31
CA ARG A 11 -4.90 11.24 6.96
C ARG A 11 -5.40 9.96 7.62
N ARG A 12 -6.55 10.03 8.27
CA ARG A 12 -7.17 8.86 8.88
C ARG A 12 -7.55 7.83 7.81
N SER A 13 -8.15 8.30 6.72
CA SER A 13 -8.53 7.43 5.61
C SER A 13 -7.33 6.74 4.97
N LEU A 14 -6.22 7.48 4.81
CA LEU A 14 -4.99 6.90 4.29
C LEU A 14 -4.46 5.81 5.22
N HIS A 15 -4.49 6.06 6.52
CA HIS A 15 -4.03 5.10 7.51
C HIS A 15 -4.91 3.84 7.50
N GLU A 16 -6.22 4.02 7.43
CA GLU A 16 -7.16 2.91 7.36
C GLU A 16 -6.97 2.08 6.07
N LEU A 17 -6.66 2.74 4.97
CA LEU A 17 -6.42 2.04 3.70
C LEU A 17 -5.08 1.32 3.71
N ALA A 18 -4.06 1.91 4.30
CA ALA A 18 -2.73 1.31 4.34
C ALA A 18 -2.69 0.01 5.13
N GLN A 19 -3.50 -0.12 6.17
CA GLN A 19 -3.48 -1.32 7.01
C GLN A 19 -3.86 -2.59 6.26
N PRO A 20 -5.01 -2.66 5.57
CA PRO A 20 -5.34 -3.88 4.82
C PRO A 20 -4.39 -4.12 3.67
N LEU A 21 -3.87 -3.07 3.04
CA LEU A 21 -2.90 -3.24 1.95
C LEU A 21 -1.60 -3.83 2.46
N ALA A 22 -1.13 -3.41 3.64
CA ALA A 22 0.06 -3.99 4.25
C ALA A 22 -0.15 -5.48 4.56
N ALA A 23 -1.34 -5.83 5.05
CA ALA A 23 -1.68 -7.22 5.33
C ALA A 23 -1.68 -8.05 4.05
N VAL A 24 -2.26 -7.52 2.97
CA VAL A 24 -2.27 -8.21 1.67
C VAL A 24 -0.85 -8.40 1.15
N THR A 25 -0.01 -7.38 1.29
CA THR A 25 1.40 -7.47 0.87
C THR A 25 2.11 -8.61 1.61
N GLY A 26 1.85 -8.75 2.90
CA GLY A 26 2.42 -9.85 3.69
C GLY A 26 1.97 -11.21 3.19
N ILE A 27 0.70 -11.35 2.83
CA ILE A 27 0.17 -12.60 2.27
C ILE A 27 0.81 -12.90 0.91
N VAL A 28 0.95 -11.89 0.07
CA VAL A 28 1.59 -12.05 -1.24
C VAL A 28 3.05 -12.49 -1.08
N ASP A 29 3.78 -11.91 -0.13
CA ASP A 29 5.15 -12.30 0.15
C ASP A 29 5.24 -13.77 0.55
N LEU A 30 4.31 -14.23 1.40
CA LEU A 30 4.26 -15.63 1.79
C LEU A 30 3.97 -16.55 0.61
N LEU A 31 3.06 -16.13 -0.26
CA LEU A 31 2.74 -16.90 -1.47
C LEU A 31 3.96 -17.03 -2.38
N LEU A 32 4.76 -15.96 -2.51
CA LEU A 32 5.99 -16.00 -3.31
C LEU A 32 6.97 -17.01 -2.74
N LEU A 33 7.08 -17.08 -1.42
CA LEU A 33 7.98 -18.04 -0.77
C LEU A 33 7.57 -19.49 -1.00
N GLU A 34 6.29 -19.74 -1.22
CA GLU A 34 5.76 -21.08 -1.43
C GLU A 34 5.84 -21.55 -2.89
N GLN A 35 6.08 -20.64 -3.82
CA GLN A 35 6.10 -20.98 -5.24
C GLN A 35 7.52 -21.26 -5.72
N GLU A 36 7.65 -22.16 -6.69
CA GLU A 36 8.92 -22.36 -7.35
C GLU A 36 9.21 -21.16 -8.25
N ALA A 37 10.46 -20.69 -8.21
CA ALA A 37 10.90 -19.57 -9.03
C ALA A 37 10.74 -19.90 -10.52
N GLU A 38 10.45 -18.87 -11.31
CA GLU A 38 10.34 -18.96 -12.77
C GLU A 38 9.11 -19.72 -13.28
N THR A 39 8.18 -20.11 -12.40
CA THR A 39 6.90 -20.61 -12.87
C THR A 39 5.99 -19.46 -13.28
N PRO A 40 5.02 -19.69 -14.18
CA PRO A 40 4.07 -18.63 -14.53
C PRO A 40 3.33 -18.06 -13.33
N LEU A 41 2.95 -18.91 -12.37
CA LEU A 41 2.27 -18.46 -11.16
C LEU A 41 3.18 -17.57 -10.32
N TYR A 42 4.45 -17.93 -10.17
CA TYR A 42 5.40 -17.10 -9.45
C TYR A 42 5.50 -15.71 -10.09
N GLN A 43 5.59 -15.66 -11.43
CA GLN A 43 5.69 -14.40 -12.15
C GLN A 43 4.44 -13.54 -11.96
N ASP A 44 3.27 -14.15 -11.97
CA ASP A 44 2.01 -13.43 -11.76
C ASP A 44 1.93 -12.85 -10.36
N ILE A 45 2.32 -13.63 -9.35
CA ILE A 45 2.31 -13.17 -7.96
C ILE A 45 3.34 -12.05 -7.76
N GLN A 46 4.50 -12.19 -8.41
CA GLN A 46 5.53 -11.16 -8.35
C GLN A 46 5.02 -9.83 -8.93
N LEU A 47 4.28 -9.90 -10.03
CA LEU A 47 3.68 -8.72 -10.62
C LEU A 47 2.67 -8.07 -9.67
N ILE A 48 1.84 -8.87 -9.02
CA ILE A 48 0.90 -8.36 -8.01
C ILE A 48 1.66 -7.65 -6.89
N ASN A 49 2.76 -8.25 -6.43
CA ASN A 49 3.57 -7.65 -5.37
C ASN A 49 4.12 -6.28 -5.79
N GLU A 50 4.62 -6.18 -7.02
CA GLU A 50 5.14 -4.92 -7.54
C GLU A 50 4.07 -3.84 -7.60
N ARG A 51 2.85 -4.21 -8.00
CA ARG A 51 1.73 -3.27 -8.06
C ARG A 51 1.30 -2.82 -6.67
N LEU A 52 1.30 -3.73 -5.69
CA LEU A 52 1.00 -3.39 -4.31
C LEU A 52 2.04 -2.42 -3.72
N GLU A 53 3.32 -2.66 -4.00
CA GLU A 53 4.37 -1.75 -3.57
C GLU A 53 4.16 -0.36 -4.14
N LYS A 54 3.74 -0.27 -5.40
CA LYS A 54 3.46 1.01 -6.03
C LYS A 54 2.30 1.73 -5.35
N VAL A 55 1.25 1.00 -5.02
CA VAL A 55 0.10 1.58 -4.30
C VAL A 55 0.55 2.14 -2.95
N LEU A 56 1.36 1.38 -2.21
CA LEU A 56 1.86 1.82 -0.90
C LEU A 56 2.75 3.05 -1.02
N GLU A 57 3.57 3.13 -2.07
CA GLU A 57 4.38 4.32 -2.33
C GLU A 57 3.50 5.55 -2.57
N ILE A 58 2.43 5.39 -3.35
CA ILE A 58 1.49 6.48 -3.63
C ILE A 58 0.81 6.94 -2.34
N LEU A 59 0.38 6.00 -1.50
CA LEU A 59 -0.23 6.33 -0.22
C LEU A 59 0.74 7.10 0.68
N ALA A 60 1.99 6.66 0.73
CA ALA A 60 3.02 7.36 1.51
C ALA A 60 3.25 8.77 0.99
N HIS A 61 3.24 8.95 -0.33
CA HIS A 61 3.40 10.24 -0.95
C HIS A 61 2.24 11.19 -0.59
N ILE A 62 1.01 10.70 -0.65
CA ILE A 62 -0.16 11.50 -0.28
C ILE A 62 -0.09 11.86 1.21
N ARG A 63 0.32 10.92 2.05
CA ARG A 63 0.49 11.19 3.48
C ARG A 63 1.50 12.32 3.71
N ASP A 64 2.61 12.30 2.98
CA ASP A 64 3.64 13.32 3.11
C ASP A 64 3.14 14.69 2.64
N ILE A 65 2.34 14.72 1.58
CA ILE A 65 1.72 15.96 1.11
C ILE A 65 0.79 16.53 2.18
N THR A 66 -0.07 15.70 2.77
CA THR A 66 -1.00 16.15 3.79
C THR A 66 -0.28 16.59 5.07
N ARG A 67 0.83 15.95 5.39
CA ARG A 67 1.65 16.34 6.54
C ARG A 67 2.29 17.70 6.31
N GLY A 68 2.80 17.93 5.10
CA GLY A 68 3.41 19.22 4.74
C GLY A 68 2.40 20.35 4.66
N ALA A 69 1.12 20.05 4.45
CA ALA A 69 0.06 21.05 4.36
C ALA A 69 -0.40 21.57 5.73
N THR A 70 -0.01 20.92 6.81
CA THR A 70 -0.34 21.38 8.16
C THR A 70 0.80 22.16 8.76
#